data_0a8014b3c126a24c2a156c63204657d7
#
_entry.id   0a8014b3c126a24c2a156c63204657d7
#
_cell.length_a   1.000
_cell.length_b   1.000
_cell.length_c   1.000
_cell.angle_alpha   90.00
_cell.angle_beta   90.00
_cell.angle_gamma   90.00
#
_symmetry.space_group_name_H-M   'P 1'
#
loop_
_entity.id
_entity.type
_entity.pdbx_description
1 polymer ?
#
loop_
_entity_poly.entity_id
_entity_poly.type
_entity_poly.pdbx_seq_one_letter_code
_entity_poly.pdbx_strand_id
1 'polypeptide(L)'
;IGTAINFNLNFNTEATFDFENELKLKFEGKEDDIIQLMEAGNVSFPLPLTLIQGTQSLWGIKSRLKFGNLTLDAIVSQQKSESSTVTVQGGAQMQEFNFKADEYDENRHFFLAQYFYDNYNSAMSTLPIINSNIIITKIEVWRTNIGSAVTNNRNLVAFADLGEAKPYGQNPMIEVPGVSSLPDQVISNQLLQIVDVNAIRDINSVSPYLQTMGFVSGQNYEKIESARKLSSSEFSFNPKLGFISLNQALAADQVLAVAFRYQIVGDTTLYQVGEFSDEGIADPNTLVVKLLKSSSLNVRNPMWKLMMKNVYKLNAYQVSQEDFRLNIL
;
A
#
# COMPACT_ATOMS: atom_id res chain seq x y z
N ILE A 1 -3.29 -15.88 27.40
CA ILE A 1 -3.51 -14.43 27.25
C ILE A 1 -2.30 -13.86 26.53
N GLY A 2 -2.09 -14.13 25.27
CA GLY A 2 -0.83 -13.68 24.65
C GLY A 2 -0.88 -13.33 23.16
N THR A 3 -1.94 -13.67 22.45
CA THR A 3 -1.96 -13.58 20.99
C THR A 3 -2.95 -12.56 20.44
N ALA A 4 -3.74 -11.91 21.27
CA ALA A 4 -4.81 -11.00 20.85
C ALA A 4 -4.40 -9.51 20.84
N ILE A 5 -3.24 -9.14 21.37
CA ILE A 5 -2.81 -7.73 21.42
C ILE A 5 -1.57 -7.55 20.55
N ASN A 6 -1.72 -6.78 19.50
CA ASN A 6 -0.62 -6.30 18.68
C ASN A 6 -0.33 -4.83 19.03
N PHE A 7 0.88 -4.58 19.51
CA PHE A 7 1.36 -3.23 19.77
C PHE A 7 2.40 -2.85 18.72
N ASN A 8 2.10 -1.82 17.97
CA ASN A 8 3.02 -1.25 17.00
C ASN A 8 3.29 0.21 17.38
N LEU A 9 4.52 0.47 17.76
CA LEU A 9 5.00 1.80 18.09
C LEU A 9 6.10 2.18 17.10
N ASN A 10 5.83 3.17 16.30
CA ASN A 10 6.82 3.84 15.50
C ASN A 10 6.96 5.27 15.98
N PHE A 11 8.01 5.54 16.74
CA PHE A 11 8.27 6.84 17.32
C PHE A 11 9.66 7.32 16.89
N ASN A 12 9.70 8.45 16.21
CA ASN A 12 10.93 9.11 15.83
C ASN A 12 10.98 10.49 16.52
N THR A 13 11.92 10.68 17.43
CA THR A 13 12.11 11.94 18.16
C THR A 13 12.65 13.08 17.27
N GLU A 14 13.20 12.74 16.12
CA GLU A 14 13.68 13.69 15.11
C GLU A 14 12.69 13.86 13.95
N ALA A 15 11.48 13.29 14.08
CA ALA A 15 10.47 13.37 13.05
C ALA A 15 10.02 14.81 12.85
N THR A 16 10.17 15.27 11.64
CA THR A 16 9.68 16.58 11.21
C THR A 16 8.19 16.53 10.85
N PHE A 17 7.64 15.32 10.74
CA PHE A 17 6.28 15.06 10.27
C PHE A 17 5.45 14.30 11.29
N ASP A 18 4.22 14.74 11.50
CA ASP A 18 3.28 14.09 12.42
C ASP A 18 2.96 12.63 12.04
N PHE A 19 3.06 12.26 10.76
CA PHE A 19 2.78 10.90 10.29
C PHE A 19 3.93 9.91 10.48
N GLU A 20 5.15 10.38 10.75
CA GLU A 20 6.28 9.50 11.11
C GLU A 20 6.14 8.93 12.52
N ASN A 21 5.32 9.58 13.35
CA ASN A 21 5.02 9.14 14.70
C ASN A 21 3.70 8.39 14.71
N GLU A 22 3.73 7.12 14.39
CA GLU A 22 2.57 6.27 14.41
C GLU A 22 2.54 5.41 15.67
N LEU A 23 1.51 5.63 16.46
CA LEU A 23 1.16 4.75 17.57
C LEU A 23 -0.09 3.99 17.17
N LYS A 24 0.01 2.68 17.02
CA LYS A 24 -1.14 1.83 16.77
C LYS A 24 -1.15 0.67 17.75
N LEU A 25 -2.15 0.65 18.59
CA LEU A 25 -2.49 -0.47 19.44
C LEU A 25 -3.70 -1.16 18.84
N LYS A 26 -3.59 -2.44 18.50
CA LYS A 26 -4.67 -3.25 17.95
C LYS A 26 -4.91 -4.45 18.82
N PHE A 27 -6.13 -4.63 19.24
CA PHE A 27 -6.65 -5.82 19.88
C PHE A 27 -7.70 -6.46 18.95
N GLU A 28 -7.56 -7.76 18.69
CA GLU A 28 -8.54 -8.55 17.94
C GLU A 28 -9.08 -9.65 18.86
N GLY A 29 -10.38 -9.59 19.11
CA GLY A 29 -11.10 -10.60 19.87
C GLY A 29 -11.41 -11.83 19.00
N LYS A 30 -11.82 -12.91 19.65
CA LYS A 30 -12.33 -14.11 18.97
C LYS A 30 -13.77 -13.88 18.53
N GLU A 31 -14.27 -14.75 17.63
CA GLU A 31 -15.60 -14.64 17.04
C GLU A 31 -16.75 -14.58 18.08
N ASP A 32 -16.56 -15.21 19.24
CA ASP A 32 -17.53 -15.23 20.34
C ASP A 32 -17.32 -14.13 21.39
N ASP A 33 -16.27 -13.33 21.27
CA ASP A 33 -15.99 -12.26 22.21
C ASP A 33 -16.89 -11.04 21.95
N ILE A 34 -17.27 -10.33 22.99
CA ILE A 34 -18.04 -9.07 22.87
C ILE A 34 -17.18 -8.01 22.20
N ILE A 35 -15.90 -7.93 22.54
CA ILE A 35 -14.96 -6.98 21.93
C ILE A 35 -14.30 -7.68 20.76
N GLN A 36 -14.74 -7.36 19.55
CA GLN A 36 -14.20 -7.93 18.31
C GLN A 36 -12.94 -7.22 17.86
N LEU A 37 -12.89 -5.90 18.03
CA LEU A 37 -11.77 -5.07 17.61
C LEU A 37 -11.66 -3.85 18.53
N MET A 38 -10.45 -3.53 18.95
CA MET A 38 -10.13 -2.23 19.56
C MET A 38 -8.84 -1.72 18.92
N GLU A 39 -8.89 -0.52 18.38
CA GLU A 39 -7.73 0.17 17.80
C GLU A 39 -7.58 1.51 18.47
N ALA A 40 -6.36 1.85 18.86
CA ALA A 40 -6.01 3.16 19.42
C ALA A 40 -4.78 3.72 18.69
N GLY A 41 -4.79 5.01 18.45
CA GLY A 41 -3.75 5.71 17.68
C GLY A 41 -4.28 6.23 16.35
N ASN A 42 -3.55 6.02 15.27
CA ASN A 42 -3.99 6.40 13.93
C ASN A 42 -5.08 5.43 13.44
N VAL A 43 -6.32 5.88 13.46
CA VAL A 43 -7.48 5.08 13.06
C VAL A 43 -8.19 5.71 11.88
N SER A 44 -8.83 4.90 11.05
CA SER A 44 -9.72 5.38 9.98
C SER A 44 -11.15 4.88 10.21
N PHE A 45 -12.11 5.76 9.90
CA PHE A 45 -13.53 5.44 9.95
C PHE A 45 -14.20 5.77 8.62
N PRO A 46 -14.43 4.78 7.78
CA PRO A 46 -15.16 4.99 6.55
C PRO A 46 -16.64 5.20 6.88
N LEU A 47 -17.13 6.40 6.62
CA LEU A 47 -18.57 6.66 6.64
C LEU A 47 -19.15 6.24 5.28
N PRO A 48 -20.24 5.46 5.22
CA PRO A 48 -20.89 5.08 3.97
C PRO A 48 -21.73 6.22 3.37
N LEU A 49 -21.26 7.46 3.51
CA LEU A 49 -21.95 8.65 3.01
C LEU A 49 -21.26 9.17 1.76
N THR A 50 -22.01 9.32 0.69
CA THR A 50 -21.56 9.81 -0.62
C THR A 50 -21.10 11.27 -0.64
N LEU A 51 -21.39 12.04 0.41
CA LEU A 51 -21.14 13.48 0.50
C LEU A 51 -19.79 13.83 1.16
N ILE A 52 -19.16 12.89 1.84
CA ILE A 52 -17.86 13.12 2.49
C ILE A 52 -16.84 12.21 1.82
N GLN A 53 -16.06 12.78 0.92
CA GLN A 53 -14.95 12.08 0.25
C GLN A 53 -13.69 12.21 1.10
N GLY A 54 -13.09 11.06 1.39
CA GLY A 54 -11.77 10.94 1.98
C GLY A 54 -11.78 10.79 3.50
N THR A 55 -11.41 9.62 3.96
CA THR A 55 -11.03 9.40 5.35
C THR A 55 -9.59 9.83 5.52
N GLN A 56 -9.38 10.99 6.12
CA GLN A 56 -8.06 11.35 6.61
C GLN A 56 -7.71 10.47 7.80
N SER A 57 -6.42 10.24 8.01
CA SER A 57 -5.95 9.58 9.23
C SER A 57 -6.37 10.38 10.45
N LEU A 58 -7.10 9.75 11.37
CA LEU A 58 -7.61 10.37 12.58
C LEU A 58 -6.87 9.80 13.77
N TRP A 59 -6.39 10.67 14.67
CA TRP A 59 -5.89 10.22 15.95
C TRP A 59 -7.04 9.93 16.90
N GLY A 60 -7.18 8.69 17.37
CA GLY A 60 -8.32 8.34 18.20
C GLY A 60 -8.36 6.89 18.65
N ILE A 61 -9.54 6.50 19.10
CA ILE A 61 -9.86 5.13 19.53
C ILE A 61 -11.08 4.67 18.73
N LYS A 62 -10.96 3.49 18.14
CA LYS A 62 -12.04 2.80 17.45
C LYS A 62 -12.31 1.46 18.12
N SER A 63 -13.57 1.14 18.33
CA SER A 63 -13.97 -0.15 18.88
C SER A 63 -15.11 -0.76 18.08
N ARG A 64 -15.06 -2.07 17.92
CA ARG A 64 -16.15 -2.89 17.39
C ARG A 64 -16.61 -3.86 18.45
N LEU A 65 -17.88 -3.78 18.81
CA LEU A 65 -18.52 -4.61 19.79
C LEU A 65 -19.61 -5.45 19.12
N LYS A 66 -19.70 -6.72 19.50
CA LYS A 66 -20.71 -7.68 18.99
C LYS A 66 -21.58 -8.18 20.14
N PHE A 67 -22.87 -7.96 20.01
CA PHE A 67 -23.88 -8.45 20.95
C PHE A 67 -24.87 -9.33 20.19
N GLY A 68 -24.55 -10.63 20.07
CA GLY A 68 -25.32 -11.55 19.23
C GLY A 68 -25.31 -11.10 17.75
N ASN A 69 -26.47 -10.73 17.22
CA ASN A 69 -26.59 -10.24 15.83
C ASN A 69 -26.38 -8.74 15.68
N LEU A 70 -26.19 -8.00 16.76
CA LEU A 70 -25.93 -6.58 16.73
C LEU A 70 -24.42 -6.30 16.76
N THR A 71 -23.93 -5.59 15.76
CA THR A 71 -22.56 -5.06 15.73
C THR A 71 -22.61 -3.54 15.90
N LEU A 72 -21.84 -3.03 16.86
CA LEU A 72 -21.70 -1.61 17.16
C LEU A 72 -20.27 -1.17 16.88
N ASP A 73 -20.07 -0.28 15.92
CA ASP A 73 -18.79 0.39 15.67
C ASP A 73 -18.83 1.79 16.32
N ALA A 74 -17.89 2.05 17.21
CA ALA A 74 -17.74 3.32 17.88
C ALA A 74 -16.35 3.90 17.63
N ILE A 75 -16.26 5.19 17.38
CA ILE A 75 -14.99 5.91 17.24
C ILE A 75 -15.05 7.25 17.98
N VAL A 76 -13.95 7.54 18.65
CA VAL A 76 -13.66 8.87 19.22
C VAL A 76 -12.33 9.32 18.64
N SER A 77 -12.34 10.40 17.86
CA SER A 77 -11.14 10.85 17.17
C SER A 77 -11.03 12.37 17.16
N GLN A 78 -9.78 12.83 17.04
CA GLN A 78 -9.42 14.22 16.84
C GLN A 78 -8.67 14.36 15.51
N GLN A 79 -9.07 15.32 14.72
CA GLN A 79 -8.40 15.68 13.47
C GLN A 79 -7.79 17.07 13.61
N LYS A 80 -6.53 17.19 13.22
CA LYS A 80 -5.91 18.49 12.93
C LYS A 80 -6.15 18.81 11.46
N SER A 81 -6.81 19.90 11.15
CA SER A 81 -6.96 20.38 9.78
C SER A 81 -6.30 21.74 9.63
N GLU A 82 -5.54 21.91 8.57
CA GLU A 82 -5.04 23.19 8.14
C GLU A 82 -5.86 23.64 6.93
N SER A 83 -6.41 24.84 6.96
CA SER A 83 -7.15 25.40 5.83
C SER A 83 -6.35 26.53 5.19
N SER A 84 -6.14 26.43 3.89
CA SER A 84 -5.60 27.55 3.11
C SER A 84 -6.74 28.17 2.29
N THR A 85 -6.85 29.50 2.31
CA THR A 85 -7.84 30.23 1.52
C THR A 85 -7.17 30.82 0.29
N VAL A 86 -7.66 30.45 -0.88
CA VAL A 86 -7.21 31.04 -2.15
C VAL A 86 -8.26 32.06 -2.59
N THR A 87 -7.87 33.34 -2.68
CA THR A 87 -8.76 34.40 -3.20
C THR A 87 -8.43 34.62 -4.68
N VAL A 88 -9.38 34.29 -5.56
CA VAL A 88 -9.25 34.51 -7.01
C VAL A 88 -9.93 35.82 -7.38
N GLN A 89 -9.15 36.83 -7.82
CA GLN A 89 -9.67 38.02 -8.49
C GLN A 89 -9.38 37.91 -9.99
N GLY A 90 -10.41 38.10 -10.82
CA GLY A 90 -10.40 37.79 -12.24
C GLY A 90 -9.29 38.48 -13.05
N GLY A 91 -8.64 37.71 -13.89
CA GLY A 91 -7.53 38.00 -14.80
C GLY A 91 -6.57 36.82 -14.88
N ALA A 92 -5.75 36.71 -15.91
CA ALA A 92 -4.70 35.69 -15.93
C ALA A 92 -3.72 35.98 -14.78
N GLN A 93 -3.93 35.31 -13.65
CA GLN A 93 -3.11 35.48 -12.45
C GLN A 93 -2.01 34.43 -12.46
N MET A 94 -0.76 34.88 -12.31
CA MET A 94 0.31 33.99 -11.90
C MET A 94 0.06 33.58 -10.46
N GLN A 95 -0.21 32.31 -10.25
CA GLN A 95 -0.35 31.74 -8.92
C GLN A 95 0.99 31.14 -8.51
N GLU A 96 1.51 31.61 -7.40
CA GLU A 96 2.72 31.07 -6.80
C GLU A 96 2.36 29.83 -5.97
N PHE A 97 3.07 28.75 -6.21
CA PHE A 97 2.98 27.52 -5.43
C PHE A 97 4.28 27.39 -4.62
N ASN A 98 4.14 27.27 -3.33
CA ASN A 98 5.28 27.03 -2.45
C ASN A 98 5.03 25.74 -1.67
N PHE A 99 5.90 24.74 -1.87
CA PHE A 99 5.83 23.45 -1.20
C PHE A 99 7.15 23.19 -0.49
N LYS A 100 7.06 22.65 0.70
CA LYS A 100 8.20 22.04 1.35
C LYS A 100 8.42 20.63 0.78
N ALA A 101 9.64 20.11 0.93
CA ALA A 101 10.00 18.79 0.43
C ALA A 101 9.18 17.64 1.06
N ASP A 102 8.60 17.88 2.23
CA ASP A 102 7.76 16.95 3.00
C ASP A 102 6.26 17.00 2.64
N GLU A 103 5.83 18.01 1.88
CA GLU A 103 4.43 18.17 1.46
C GLU A 103 4.08 17.40 0.16
N TYR A 104 4.68 16.24 -0.03
CA TYR A 104 4.38 15.38 -1.18
C TYR A 104 2.99 14.71 -1.04
N ASP A 105 2.43 14.26 -2.16
CA ASP A 105 1.11 13.60 -2.21
C ASP A 105 1.21 12.17 -1.65
N GLU A 106 1.18 12.06 -0.31
CA GLU A 106 1.41 10.84 0.43
C GLU A 106 0.32 9.78 0.21
N ASN A 107 0.67 8.50 0.41
CA ASN A 107 -0.25 7.36 0.36
C ASN A 107 -1.03 7.22 -0.96
N ARG A 108 -0.50 7.73 -2.06
CA ARG A 108 -1.18 7.77 -3.35
C ARG A 108 -0.38 7.18 -4.50
N HIS A 109 0.93 7.37 -4.51
CA HIS A 109 1.81 6.94 -5.60
C HIS A 109 2.80 5.90 -5.10
N PHE A 110 2.86 4.73 -5.77
CA PHE A 110 3.69 3.61 -5.32
C PHE A 110 4.39 2.92 -6.47
N PHE A 111 5.70 2.66 -6.29
CA PHE A 111 6.43 1.73 -7.15
C PHE A 111 5.96 0.30 -6.90
N LEU A 112 5.96 -0.53 -7.94
CA LEU A 112 5.52 -1.91 -7.88
C LEU A 112 6.56 -2.86 -7.25
N ALA A 113 7.85 -2.49 -7.31
CA ALA A 113 8.97 -3.21 -6.71
C ALA A 113 10.15 -2.26 -6.51
N GLN A 114 11.14 -2.65 -5.68
CA GLN A 114 12.38 -1.89 -5.49
C GLN A 114 13.15 -1.69 -6.81
N TYR A 115 13.08 -2.65 -7.71
CA TYR A 115 13.66 -2.53 -9.04
C TYR A 115 13.26 -1.23 -9.74
N PHE A 116 11.97 -0.90 -9.73
CA PHE A 116 11.48 0.32 -10.38
C PHE A 116 11.93 1.59 -9.66
N TYR A 117 11.98 1.55 -8.33
CA TYR A 117 12.54 2.64 -7.55
C TYR A 117 14.01 2.89 -7.88
N ASP A 118 14.83 1.84 -7.88
CA ASP A 118 16.28 1.93 -8.12
C ASP A 118 16.61 2.39 -9.55
N ASN A 119 15.77 2.03 -10.54
CA ASN A 119 15.97 2.37 -11.95
C ASN A 119 15.21 3.62 -12.41
N TYR A 120 14.44 4.27 -11.55
CA TYR A 120 13.58 5.39 -11.93
C TYR A 120 14.35 6.56 -12.55
N ASN A 121 15.41 7.01 -11.88
CA ASN A 121 16.20 8.14 -12.36
C ASN A 121 16.92 7.85 -13.67
N SER A 122 17.45 6.64 -13.84
CA SER A 122 18.09 6.23 -15.08
C SER A 122 17.10 6.15 -16.23
N ALA A 123 15.88 5.66 -15.98
CA ALA A 123 14.83 5.58 -16.99
C ALA A 123 14.33 6.97 -17.44
N MET A 124 14.42 7.98 -16.58
CA MET A 124 14.00 9.37 -16.83
C MET A 124 15.12 10.26 -17.33
N SER A 125 16.34 9.77 -17.46
CA SER A 125 17.53 10.58 -17.79
C SER A 125 17.50 11.22 -19.20
N THR A 126 16.69 10.69 -20.11
CA THR A 126 16.63 11.09 -21.53
C THR A 126 15.24 11.58 -21.96
N LEU A 127 14.55 12.29 -21.07
CA LEU A 127 13.23 12.85 -21.41
C LEU A 127 13.24 13.66 -22.70
N PRO A 128 12.17 13.58 -23.51
CA PRO A 128 10.86 12.94 -23.23
C PRO A 128 10.81 11.43 -23.44
N ILE A 129 11.92 10.79 -23.78
CA ILE A 129 11.99 9.35 -24.03
C ILE A 129 12.25 8.65 -22.70
N ILE A 130 11.31 7.78 -22.29
CA ILE A 130 11.51 6.91 -21.11
C ILE A 130 12.36 5.70 -21.57
N ASN A 131 13.56 5.62 -21.02
CA ASN A 131 14.51 4.54 -21.35
C ASN A 131 14.31 3.35 -20.40
N SER A 132 13.31 2.52 -20.70
CA SER A 132 13.02 1.30 -19.96
C SER A 132 12.85 0.14 -20.91
N ASN A 133 13.52 -0.96 -20.62
CA ASN A 133 13.37 -2.21 -21.39
C ASN A 133 12.20 -3.07 -20.88
N ILE A 134 11.51 -2.65 -19.84
CA ILE A 134 10.40 -3.38 -19.22
C ILE A 134 9.08 -2.71 -19.59
N ILE A 135 8.08 -3.53 -19.94
CA ILE A 135 6.71 -3.09 -20.20
C ILE A 135 5.77 -3.94 -19.36
N ILE A 136 5.04 -3.31 -18.43
CA ILE A 136 3.99 -3.97 -17.65
C ILE A 136 2.79 -4.20 -18.57
N THR A 137 2.37 -5.46 -18.66
CA THR A 137 1.30 -5.91 -19.58
C THR A 137 -0.02 -6.18 -18.86
N LYS A 138 0.03 -6.53 -17.57
CA LYS A 138 -1.16 -6.81 -16.74
C LYS A 138 -0.90 -6.36 -15.31
N ILE A 139 -1.93 -5.82 -14.66
CA ILE A 139 -1.86 -5.41 -13.25
C ILE A 139 -3.23 -5.59 -12.58
N GLU A 140 -3.21 -6.09 -11.35
CA GLU A 140 -4.34 -6.04 -10.42
C GLU A 140 -3.92 -5.32 -9.17
N VAL A 141 -4.75 -4.39 -8.72
CA VAL A 141 -4.50 -3.60 -7.52
C VAL A 141 -5.58 -3.90 -6.50
N TRP A 142 -5.15 -4.17 -5.29
CA TRP A 142 -5.99 -4.59 -4.18
C TRP A 142 -5.77 -3.69 -2.97
N ARG A 143 -6.84 -3.36 -2.28
CA ARG A 143 -6.75 -2.65 -1.01
C ARG A 143 -7.65 -3.28 0.04
N THR A 144 -7.39 -2.97 1.30
CA THR A 144 -8.31 -3.30 2.40
C THR A 144 -9.70 -2.78 2.09
N ASN A 145 -10.70 -3.65 2.20
CA ASN A 145 -12.09 -3.26 2.04
C ASN A 145 -12.57 -2.56 3.32
N ILE A 146 -12.99 -1.32 3.17
CA ILE A 146 -13.50 -0.49 4.28
C ILE A 146 -15.02 -0.27 4.21
N GLY A 147 -15.68 -0.86 3.23
CA GLY A 147 -17.11 -0.73 3.01
C GLY A 147 -17.85 -2.06 3.07
N SER A 148 -19.17 -2.00 2.97
CA SER A 148 -20.04 -3.18 2.86
C SER A 148 -20.08 -3.80 1.46
N ALA A 149 -19.22 -3.33 0.54
CA ALA A 149 -19.17 -3.88 -0.82
C ALA A 149 -18.70 -5.34 -0.80
N VAL A 150 -19.53 -6.22 -1.32
CA VAL A 150 -19.32 -7.69 -1.32
C VAL A 150 -18.87 -8.19 -2.70
N THR A 151 -18.86 -7.31 -3.72
CA THR A 151 -18.51 -7.66 -5.08
C THR A 151 -17.02 -7.47 -5.34
N ASN A 152 -16.40 -8.43 -6.02
CA ASN A 152 -14.98 -8.44 -6.36
C ASN A 152 -14.02 -8.45 -5.17
N ASN A 153 -14.44 -9.04 -4.06
CA ASN A 153 -13.60 -9.21 -2.88
C ASN A 153 -12.91 -10.57 -2.93
N ARG A 154 -11.68 -10.64 -2.45
CA ARG A 154 -10.90 -11.87 -2.30
C ARG A 154 -10.09 -11.83 -1.02
N ASN A 155 -9.84 -12.99 -0.47
CA ASN A 155 -8.86 -13.16 0.59
C ASN A 155 -7.45 -13.13 0.01
N LEU A 156 -6.55 -12.37 0.63
CA LEU A 156 -5.19 -12.20 0.15
C LEU A 156 -4.17 -12.46 1.26
N VAL A 157 -3.02 -12.96 0.85
CA VAL A 157 -1.78 -12.91 1.62
C VAL A 157 -0.78 -12.09 0.82
N ALA A 158 -0.42 -10.93 1.33
CA ALA A 158 0.48 -10.00 0.67
C ALA A 158 1.86 -10.06 1.33
N PHE A 159 2.91 -10.35 0.57
CA PHE A 159 4.29 -10.41 1.08
C PHE A 159 5.11 -9.19 0.65
N ALA A 160 5.87 -8.64 1.58
CA ALA A 160 6.78 -7.52 1.31
C ALA A 160 7.90 -7.91 0.34
N ASP A 161 8.44 -9.12 0.49
CA ASP A 161 9.60 -9.58 -0.29
C ASP A 161 9.25 -10.38 -1.55
N LEU A 162 7.96 -10.53 -1.87
CA LEU A 162 7.55 -11.23 -3.08
C LEU A 162 8.08 -10.52 -4.33
N GLY A 163 8.85 -11.24 -5.14
CA GLY A 163 9.43 -10.71 -6.36
C GLY A 163 10.55 -9.69 -6.17
N GLU A 164 11.09 -9.52 -4.97
CA GLU A 164 12.23 -8.63 -4.72
C GLU A 164 13.55 -9.38 -4.87
N ALA A 165 14.41 -8.88 -5.76
CA ALA A 165 15.75 -9.44 -5.94
C ALA A 165 16.66 -9.20 -4.72
N LYS A 166 16.41 -8.11 -4.00
CA LYS A 166 17.04 -7.79 -2.72
C LYS A 166 15.97 -7.74 -1.65
N PRO A 167 15.67 -8.86 -0.99
CA PRO A 167 14.71 -8.88 0.11
C PRO A 167 15.07 -7.88 1.18
N TYR A 168 14.07 -7.41 1.89
CA TYR A 168 14.23 -6.34 2.89
C TYR A 168 15.07 -6.75 4.11
N GLY A 169 15.61 -7.97 4.13
CA GLY A 169 16.47 -8.46 5.19
C GLY A 169 15.78 -8.65 6.53
N GLN A 170 14.47 -8.55 6.57
CA GLN A 170 13.67 -8.71 7.78
C GLN A 170 13.35 -10.18 8.08
N ASN A 171 13.54 -11.06 7.11
CA ASN A 171 13.46 -12.50 7.29
C ASN A 171 14.75 -13.15 6.82
N PRO A 172 15.60 -13.66 7.75
CA PRO A 172 16.88 -14.27 7.42
C PRO A 172 16.77 -15.59 6.64
N MET A 173 15.56 -16.16 6.52
CA MET A 173 15.31 -17.39 5.77
C MET A 173 15.20 -17.17 4.26
N ILE A 174 14.97 -15.91 3.82
CA ILE A 174 14.88 -15.58 2.41
C ILE A 174 16.28 -15.29 1.89
N GLU A 175 16.83 -16.19 1.11
CA GLU A 175 18.11 -15.98 0.44
C GLU A 175 17.93 -15.16 -0.85
N VAL A 176 18.96 -14.36 -1.18
CA VAL A 176 19.03 -13.67 -2.46
C VAL A 176 19.86 -14.54 -3.39
N PRO A 177 19.29 -15.11 -4.46
CA PRO A 177 20.05 -15.99 -5.37
C PRO A 177 21.00 -15.21 -6.26
N GLY A 178 21.45 -14.09 -6.06
CA GLY A 178 22.54 -13.35 -6.71
C GLY A 178 22.51 -13.23 -8.25
N VAL A 179 21.47 -13.71 -8.91
CA VAL A 179 21.43 -13.93 -10.35
C VAL A 179 20.48 -13.00 -11.10
N SER A 180 19.39 -12.53 -10.47
CA SER A 180 18.42 -11.67 -11.16
C SER A 180 18.12 -10.42 -10.35
N SER A 181 18.25 -9.25 -11.00
CA SER A 181 17.77 -7.98 -10.45
C SER A 181 16.30 -7.70 -10.81
N LEU A 182 15.70 -8.56 -11.65
CA LEU A 182 14.32 -8.38 -12.12
C LEU A 182 13.31 -8.84 -11.06
N PRO A 183 12.19 -8.13 -10.90
CA PRO A 183 11.12 -8.57 -10.01
C PRO A 183 10.39 -9.77 -10.63
N ASP A 184 10.52 -10.94 -10.01
CA ASP A 184 9.82 -12.15 -10.43
C ASP A 184 9.60 -13.07 -9.23
N GLN A 185 8.46 -13.72 -9.15
CA GLN A 185 8.12 -14.60 -8.03
C GLN A 185 8.85 -15.94 -8.02
N VAL A 186 9.48 -16.31 -9.14
CA VAL A 186 10.15 -17.60 -9.30
C VAL A 186 11.66 -17.46 -9.18
N ILE A 187 12.24 -16.45 -9.84
CA ILE A 187 13.70 -16.33 -10.01
C ILE A 187 14.35 -15.25 -9.15
N SER A 188 13.58 -14.36 -8.50
CA SER A 188 14.14 -13.23 -7.77
C SER A 188 14.66 -13.61 -6.39
N ASN A 189 13.94 -14.46 -5.65
CA ASN A 189 14.32 -14.96 -4.33
C ASN A 189 13.67 -16.30 -4.01
N GLN A 190 13.93 -16.84 -2.84
CA GLN A 190 13.45 -18.17 -2.42
C GLN A 190 12.12 -18.12 -1.64
N LEU A 191 11.43 -16.99 -1.55
CA LEU A 191 10.23 -16.84 -0.72
C LEU A 191 9.19 -17.97 -0.96
N LEU A 192 8.80 -18.20 -2.21
CA LEU A 192 7.82 -19.23 -2.55
C LEU A 192 8.39 -20.66 -2.59
N GLN A 193 9.68 -20.82 -2.38
CA GLN A 193 10.28 -22.14 -2.18
C GLN A 193 10.23 -22.57 -0.72
N ILE A 194 10.32 -21.62 0.22
CA ILE A 194 10.27 -21.86 1.66
C ILE A 194 8.84 -21.80 2.23
N VAL A 195 7.98 -20.97 1.65
CA VAL A 195 6.56 -20.87 2.05
C VAL A 195 5.75 -21.88 1.24
N ASP A 196 5.14 -22.86 1.93
CA ASP A 196 4.16 -23.73 1.28
C ASP A 196 2.88 -22.94 0.98
N VAL A 197 2.70 -22.63 -0.30
CA VAL A 197 1.53 -21.87 -0.77
C VAL A 197 0.22 -22.57 -0.45
N ASN A 198 0.19 -23.92 -0.39
CA ASN A 198 -1.01 -24.67 -0.06
C ASN A 198 -1.41 -24.48 1.41
N ALA A 199 -0.43 -24.36 2.31
CA ALA A 199 -0.69 -24.14 3.73
C ALA A 199 -1.33 -22.76 4.03
N ILE A 200 -1.18 -21.79 3.11
CA ILE A 200 -1.74 -20.43 3.24
C ILE A 200 -2.95 -20.18 2.35
N ARG A 201 -3.52 -21.21 1.71
CA ARG A 201 -4.75 -21.06 0.90
C ARG A 201 -5.99 -20.80 1.74
N ASP A 202 -6.06 -21.35 2.94
CA ASP A 202 -7.11 -20.99 3.91
C ASP A 202 -6.66 -19.74 4.68
N ILE A 203 -7.45 -18.70 4.64
CA ILE A 203 -7.17 -17.42 5.30
C ILE A 203 -6.96 -17.61 6.81
N ASN A 204 -7.61 -18.56 7.45
CA ASN A 204 -7.47 -18.83 8.89
C ASN A 204 -6.13 -19.49 9.22
N SER A 205 -5.54 -20.25 8.30
CA SER A 205 -4.26 -20.93 8.52
C SER A 205 -3.04 -20.03 8.29
N VAL A 206 -3.21 -18.90 7.60
CA VAL A 206 -2.12 -17.99 7.21
C VAL A 206 -1.27 -17.54 8.39
N SER A 207 -1.88 -16.89 9.38
CA SER A 207 -1.13 -16.31 10.50
C SER A 207 -0.47 -17.38 11.37
N PRO A 208 -1.16 -18.46 11.80
CA PRO A 208 -0.50 -19.52 12.56
C PRO A 208 0.68 -20.14 11.81
N TYR A 209 0.53 -20.43 10.52
CA TYR A 209 1.59 -21.04 9.72
C TYR A 209 2.80 -20.12 9.56
N LEU A 210 2.59 -18.88 9.12
CA LEU A 210 3.69 -17.94 8.88
C LEU A 210 4.43 -17.54 10.16
N GLN A 211 3.73 -17.47 11.30
CA GLN A 211 4.37 -17.20 12.58
C GLN A 211 5.30 -18.34 13.02
N THR A 212 4.97 -19.61 12.75
CA THR A 212 5.89 -20.73 13.03
C THR A 212 7.18 -20.66 12.22
N MET A 213 7.13 -19.99 11.06
CA MET A 213 8.28 -19.73 10.20
C MET A 213 9.01 -18.43 10.55
N GLY A 214 8.63 -17.74 11.61
CA GLY A 214 9.25 -16.49 12.02
C GLY A 214 8.85 -15.24 11.20
N PHE A 215 7.81 -15.33 10.35
CA PHE A 215 7.28 -14.17 9.66
C PHE A 215 6.47 -13.28 10.61
N VAL A 216 6.65 -11.97 10.51
CA VAL A 216 5.98 -10.97 11.33
C VAL A 216 4.94 -10.23 10.51
N SER A 217 3.69 -10.26 10.98
CA SER A 217 2.59 -9.49 10.36
C SER A 217 2.88 -7.98 10.44
N GLY A 218 2.54 -7.25 9.39
CA GLY A 218 2.82 -5.82 9.28
C GLY A 218 4.22 -5.48 8.82
N GLN A 219 5.16 -6.45 8.84
CA GLN A 219 6.54 -6.28 8.39
C GLN A 219 6.85 -7.13 7.17
N ASN A 220 6.68 -8.45 7.30
CA ASN A 220 7.00 -9.40 6.23
C ASN A 220 5.78 -9.70 5.36
N TYR A 221 4.60 -9.72 5.95
CA TYR A 221 3.34 -10.02 5.27
C TYR A 221 2.15 -9.30 5.89
N GLU A 222 1.09 -9.22 5.11
CA GLU A 222 -0.24 -8.82 5.57
C GLU A 222 -1.27 -9.87 5.14
N LYS A 223 -2.15 -10.22 6.08
CA LYS A 223 -3.34 -11.01 5.82
C LYS A 223 -4.52 -10.07 5.61
N ILE A 224 -5.17 -10.12 4.45
CA ILE A 224 -6.27 -9.22 4.10
C ILE A 224 -7.50 -10.06 3.80
N GLU A 225 -8.46 -10.02 4.72
CA GLU A 225 -9.76 -10.65 4.52
C GLU A 225 -10.67 -9.76 3.67
N SER A 226 -11.32 -10.36 2.68
CA SER A 226 -12.22 -9.65 1.76
C SER A 226 -11.61 -8.38 1.15
N ALA A 227 -10.35 -8.44 0.74
CA ALA A 227 -9.71 -7.33 0.04
C ALA A 227 -10.49 -6.95 -1.23
N ARG A 228 -10.64 -5.64 -1.46
CA ARG A 228 -11.34 -5.14 -2.64
C ARG A 228 -10.39 -4.93 -3.81
N LYS A 229 -10.72 -5.49 -4.95
CA LYS A 229 -10.04 -5.19 -6.22
C LYS A 229 -10.43 -3.80 -6.70
N LEU A 230 -9.46 -2.97 -7.04
CA LEU A 230 -9.69 -1.68 -7.65
C LEU A 230 -10.03 -1.84 -9.14
N SER A 231 -11.00 -1.07 -9.60
CA SER A 231 -11.30 -0.95 -11.02
C SER A 231 -10.23 -0.10 -11.74
N SER A 232 -10.10 -0.28 -13.05
CA SER A 232 -9.16 0.51 -13.86
C SER A 232 -9.43 2.02 -13.85
N SER A 233 -10.61 2.45 -13.43
CA SER A 233 -10.96 3.85 -13.27
C SER A 233 -10.54 4.45 -11.92
N GLU A 234 -10.08 3.64 -10.95
CA GLU A 234 -9.71 4.09 -9.61
C GLU A 234 -8.20 4.32 -9.44
N PHE A 235 -7.42 3.90 -10.41
CA PHE A 235 -5.97 4.12 -10.44
C PHE A 235 -5.47 4.26 -11.88
N SER A 236 -4.31 4.85 -12.02
CA SER A 236 -3.52 4.81 -13.25
C SER A 236 -2.17 4.16 -12.97
N PHE A 237 -1.51 3.64 -14.00
CA PHE A 237 -0.16 3.11 -13.86
C PHE A 237 0.71 3.48 -15.04
N ASN A 238 2.01 3.60 -14.80
CA ASN A 238 2.98 3.80 -15.87
C ASN A 238 3.61 2.45 -16.23
N PRO A 239 3.38 1.91 -17.44
CA PRO A 239 3.85 0.59 -17.82
C PRO A 239 5.38 0.48 -17.95
N LYS A 240 6.09 1.58 -18.20
CA LYS A 240 7.55 1.60 -18.33
C LYS A 240 8.29 1.93 -17.05
N LEU A 241 7.72 2.83 -16.24
CA LEU A 241 8.34 3.26 -14.97
C LEU A 241 7.94 2.38 -13.78
N GLY A 242 6.91 1.53 -13.94
CA GLY A 242 6.50 0.57 -12.92
C GLY A 242 5.99 1.20 -11.63
N PHE A 243 5.16 2.24 -11.73
CA PHE A 243 4.46 2.79 -10.59
C PHE A 243 2.96 2.93 -10.85
N ILE A 244 2.20 2.95 -9.79
CA ILE A 244 0.76 3.21 -9.78
C ILE A 244 0.46 4.53 -9.08
N SER A 245 -0.62 5.16 -9.49
CA SER A 245 -1.18 6.38 -8.90
C SER A 245 -2.65 6.16 -8.61
N LEU A 246 -3.01 6.19 -7.34
CA LEU A 246 -4.40 6.03 -6.91
C LEU A 246 -5.17 7.34 -7.07
N ASN A 247 -6.42 7.29 -7.47
CA ASN A 247 -7.26 8.49 -7.54
C ASN A 247 -7.59 9.05 -6.15
N GLN A 248 -7.62 8.18 -5.15
CA GLN A 248 -7.80 8.54 -3.75
C GLN A 248 -6.62 8.04 -2.94
N ALA A 249 -6.05 8.90 -2.09
CA ALA A 249 -5.03 8.50 -1.14
C ALA A 249 -5.57 7.44 -0.18
N LEU A 250 -4.71 6.51 0.21
CA LEU A 250 -5.05 5.51 1.21
C LEU A 250 -5.07 6.13 2.61
N ALA A 251 -5.95 5.64 3.45
CA ALA A 251 -5.86 5.91 4.88
C ALA A 251 -4.61 5.22 5.48
N ALA A 252 -4.15 5.70 6.63
CA ALA A 252 -2.92 5.21 7.24
C ALA A 252 -2.94 3.69 7.51
N ASP A 253 -4.09 3.16 7.93
CA ASP A 253 -4.30 1.74 8.25
C ASP A 253 -4.66 0.85 7.05
N GLN A 254 -4.86 1.43 5.86
CA GLN A 254 -5.17 0.65 4.68
C GLN A 254 -3.94 -0.03 4.11
N VAL A 255 -4.10 -1.29 3.74
CA VAL A 255 -3.10 -2.08 3.03
C VAL A 255 -3.28 -1.93 1.53
N LEU A 256 -2.17 -1.85 0.81
CA LEU A 256 -2.13 -1.87 -0.64
C LEU A 256 -1.30 -3.04 -1.11
N ALA A 257 -1.88 -3.84 -1.99
CA ALA A 257 -1.22 -4.99 -2.59
C ALA A 257 -1.48 -5.06 -4.09
N VAL A 258 -0.57 -5.70 -4.82
CA VAL A 258 -0.66 -5.82 -6.28
C VAL A 258 -0.24 -7.19 -6.77
N ALA A 259 -0.78 -7.57 -7.92
CA ALA A 259 -0.17 -8.57 -8.79
C ALA A 259 0.10 -7.90 -10.15
N PHE A 260 1.24 -8.17 -10.74
CA PHE A 260 1.59 -7.60 -12.05
C PHE A 260 2.40 -8.58 -12.89
N ARG A 261 2.29 -8.40 -14.20
CA ARG A 261 3.03 -9.16 -15.22
C ARG A 261 3.69 -8.19 -16.17
N TYR A 262 4.89 -8.50 -16.58
CA TYR A 262 5.63 -7.68 -17.52
C TYR A 262 6.42 -8.52 -18.51
N GLN A 263 6.87 -7.86 -19.58
CA GLN A 263 7.81 -8.38 -20.56
C GLN A 263 9.02 -7.47 -20.70
N ILE A 264 10.15 -8.05 -21.06
CA ILE A 264 11.32 -7.32 -21.51
C ILE A 264 11.16 -7.05 -23.00
N VAL A 265 11.46 -5.85 -23.45
CA VAL A 265 11.39 -5.49 -24.88
C VAL A 265 12.34 -6.38 -25.70
N GLY A 266 11.77 -7.08 -26.67
CA GLY A 266 12.50 -8.03 -27.49
C GLY A 266 12.57 -9.46 -26.93
N ASP A 267 11.98 -9.72 -25.75
CA ASP A 267 11.82 -11.05 -25.18
C ASP A 267 10.34 -11.47 -25.19
N THR A 268 10.09 -12.74 -25.37
CA THR A 268 8.74 -13.34 -25.30
C THR A 268 8.40 -13.87 -23.93
N THR A 269 9.37 -13.91 -23.00
CA THR A 269 9.19 -14.39 -21.64
C THR A 269 8.27 -13.47 -20.85
N LEU A 270 7.30 -14.07 -20.16
CA LEU A 270 6.41 -13.38 -19.25
C LEU A 270 6.92 -13.54 -17.82
N TYR A 271 7.22 -12.42 -17.19
CA TYR A 271 7.62 -12.35 -15.80
C TYR A 271 6.42 -11.95 -14.95
N GLN A 272 6.21 -12.63 -13.83
CA GLN A 272 5.03 -12.40 -12.98
C GLN A 272 5.42 -12.26 -11.51
N VAL A 273 4.76 -11.32 -10.85
CA VAL A 273 4.81 -11.11 -9.40
C VAL A 273 3.38 -11.11 -8.87
N GLY A 274 3.09 -12.05 -7.99
CA GLY A 274 1.77 -12.27 -7.42
C GLY A 274 0.82 -13.05 -8.34
N GLU A 275 -0.29 -13.48 -7.77
CA GLU A 275 -1.33 -14.28 -8.41
C GLU A 275 -2.50 -13.39 -8.82
N PHE A 276 -3.05 -13.66 -10.00
CA PHE A 276 -4.22 -12.93 -10.51
C PHE A 276 -5.53 -13.65 -10.15
N SER A 277 -6.57 -12.86 -9.92
CA SER A 277 -7.88 -13.36 -9.53
C SER A 277 -8.59 -14.18 -10.62
N ASP A 278 -8.16 -14.04 -11.87
CA ASP A 278 -8.71 -14.73 -13.04
C ASP A 278 -7.89 -15.96 -13.48
N GLU A 279 -6.86 -16.35 -12.72
CA GLU A 279 -5.93 -17.43 -13.09
C GLU A 279 -6.10 -18.71 -12.27
N GLY A 280 -7.33 -19.19 -12.14
CA GLY A 280 -7.61 -20.56 -11.67
C GLY A 280 -7.66 -20.74 -10.15
N ILE A 281 -7.39 -19.73 -9.33
CA ILE A 281 -7.54 -19.83 -7.88
C ILE A 281 -8.95 -19.34 -7.51
N ALA A 282 -9.83 -20.31 -7.22
CA ALA A 282 -11.21 -20.03 -6.87
C ALA A 282 -11.33 -19.48 -5.43
N ASP A 283 -12.32 -18.60 -5.22
CA ASP A 283 -12.78 -18.22 -3.89
C ASP A 283 -13.30 -19.47 -3.14
N PRO A 284 -13.05 -19.64 -1.83
CA PRO A 284 -12.46 -18.68 -0.86
C PRO A 284 -10.94 -18.74 -0.70
N ASN A 285 -10.22 -19.48 -1.54
CA ASN A 285 -8.77 -19.59 -1.43
C ASN A 285 -8.08 -18.23 -1.54
N THR A 286 -7.07 -18.03 -0.70
CA THR A 286 -6.27 -16.80 -0.72
C THR A 286 -5.44 -16.70 -1.98
N LEU A 287 -5.26 -15.46 -2.47
CA LEU A 287 -4.26 -15.12 -3.48
C LEU A 287 -2.98 -14.64 -2.80
N VAL A 288 -1.85 -15.08 -3.33
CA VAL A 288 -0.54 -14.59 -2.92
C VAL A 288 -0.17 -13.38 -3.78
N VAL A 289 0.04 -12.21 -3.16
CA VAL A 289 0.28 -10.96 -3.88
C VAL A 289 1.43 -10.18 -3.28
N LYS A 290 1.94 -9.18 -4.02
CA LYS A 290 2.99 -8.26 -3.57
C LYS A 290 2.41 -7.19 -2.67
N LEU A 291 3.00 -7.00 -1.48
CA LEU A 291 2.68 -5.92 -0.57
C LEU A 291 3.40 -4.64 -0.97
N LEU A 292 2.67 -3.54 -1.18
CA LEU A 292 3.24 -2.22 -1.44
C LEU A 292 3.16 -1.30 -0.22
N LYS A 293 2.09 -1.41 0.56
CA LYS A 293 1.89 -0.66 1.80
C LYS A 293 1.23 -1.55 2.84
N SER A 294 1.83 -1.62 4.01
CA SER A 294 1.30 -2.32 5.17
C SER A 294 0.27 -1.45 5.92
N SER A 295 -0.49 -2.06 6.79
CA SER A 295 -1.36 -1.38 7.75
C SER A 295 -0.56 -0.54 8.77
N SER A 296 0.72 -0.82 8.91
CA SER A 296 1.66 -0.11 9.77
C SER A 296 2.75 0.54 8.92
N LEU A 297 2.85 1.86 9.02
CA LEU A 297 3.88 2.63 8.34
C LEU A 297 5.15 2.68 9.21
N ASN A 298 6.24 2.16 8.71
CA ASN A 298 7.54 2.23 9.37
C ASN A 298 8.58 2.75 8.39
N VAL A 299 9.09 3.96 8.64
CA VAL A 299 10.08 4.62 7.76
C VAL A 299 11.39 3.85 7.65
N ARG A 300 11.71 3.02 8.65
CA ARG A 300 12.88 2.13 8.62
C ARG A 300 12.66 0.88 7.76
N ASN A 301 11.40 0.57 7.45
CA ASN A 301 11.08 -0.54 6.57
C ASN A 301 11.41 -0.15 5.14
N PRO A 302 12.23 -0.93 4.40
CA PRO A 302 12.50 -0.67 2.99
C PRO A 302 11.27 -0.54 2.09
N MET A 303 10.13 -1.12 2.48
CA MET A 303 8.84 -0.93 1.82
C MET A 303 8.40 0.56 1.79
N TRP A 304 8.88 1.39 2.76
CA TRP A 304 8.71 2.84 2.75
C TRP A 304 9.22 3.51 1.47
N LYS A 305 10.26 2.94 0.83
CA LYS A 305 10.82 3.43 -0.43
C LYS A 305 9.87 3.24 -1.61
N LEU A 306 8.93 2.29 -1.52
CA LEU A 306 7.96 2.06 -2.59
C LEU A 306 6.95 3.22 -2.71
N MET A 307 6.65 3.94 -1.64
CA MET A 307 5.85 5.16 -1.72
C MET A 307 6.68 6.29 -2.34
N MET A 308 6.18 6.88 -3.42
CA MET A 308 6.84 8.00 -4.09
C MET A 308 6.70 9.28 -3.25
N LYS A 309 7.82 9.99 -3.09
CA LYS A 309 7.91 11.23 -2.28
C LYS A 309 8.33 12.45 -3.13
N ASN A 310 8.24 12.29 -4.43
CA ASN A 310 8.59 13.33 -5.42
C ASN A 310 7.40 13.76 -6.26
N VAL A 311 6.19 13.48 -5.81
CA VAL A 311 4.95 13.89 -6.47
C VAL A 311 4.22 14.87 -5.55
N TYR A 312 3.94 16.07 -6.06
CA TYR A 312 3.33 17.16 -5.31
C TYR A 312 2.01 17.55 -5.97
N LYS A 313 1.02 17.88 -5.15
CA LYS A 313 -0.31 18.25 -5.61
C LYS A 313 -0.41 19.77 -5.74
N LEU A 314 -0.53 20.26 -6.95
CA LEU A 314 -0.62 21.71 -7.21
C LEU A 314 -1.96 22.33 -6.76
N ASN A 315 -3.02 21.52 -6.56
CA ASN A 315 -4.38 21.99 -6.24
C ASN A 315 -4.92 23.08 -7.18
N ALA A 316 -4.46 23.08 -8.43
CA ALA A 316 -4.85 24.05 -9.44
C ALA A 316 -5.50 23.35 -10.64
N TYR A 317 -6.47 24.04 -11.25
CA TYR A 317 -7.15 23.61 -12.47
C TYR A 317 -6.56 24.34 -13.67
N GLN A 318 -6.43 23.66 -14.80
CA GLN A 318 -6.03 24.24 -16.09
C GLN A 318 -4.71 25.03 -16.02
N VAL A 319 -3.70 24.43 -15.36
CA VAL A 319 -2.36 25.01 -15.34
C VAL A 319 -1.83 25.09 -16.76
N SER A 320 -1.53 26.33 -17.23
CA SER A 320 -0.88 26.51 -18.52
C SER A 320 0.55 25.97 -18.45
N GLN A 321 0.97 25.27 -19.50
CA GLN A 321 2.38 24.86 -19.66
C GLN A 321 3.26 26.04 -20.10
N GLU A 322 2.66 27.05 -20.71
CA GLU A 322 3.33 28.30 -21.06
C GLU A 322 3.58 29.08 -19.75
N ASP A 323 4.78 29.57 -19.58
CA ASP A 323 5.22 30.34 -18.39
C ASP A 323 5.26 29.58 -17.06
N PHE A 324 5.13 28.24 -17.06
CA PHE A 324 5.36 27.45 -15.85
C PHE A 324 6.84 27.49 -15.46
N ARG A 325 7.14 27.97 -14.24
CA ARG A 325 8.49 28.00 -13.69
C ARG A 325 8.55 27.25 -12.39
N LEU A 326 9.48 26.31 -12.28
CA LEU A 326 9.77 25.58 -11.04
C LEU A 326 11.15 26.02 -10.53
N ASN A 327 11.19 26.58 -9.32
CA ASN A 327 12.41 26.88 -8.60
C ASN A 327 12.56 25.89 -7.45
N ILE A 328 13.75 25.32 -7.28
CA ILE A 328 14.11 24.46 -6.15
C ILE A 328 15.12 25.25 -5.35
N LEU A 329 14.78 25.57 -4.10
CA LEU A 329 15.60 26.39 -3.20
C LEU A 329 16.29 25.53 -2.14
#